data_5432618f6a0af661650dc4371aa30a6c
#
_entry.id   5432618f6a0af661650dc4371aa30a6c
#
_cell.length_a   1.000
_cell.length_b   1.000
_cell.length_c   1.000
_cell.angle_alpha   90.00
_cell.angle_beta   90.00
_cell.angle_gamma   90.00
#
_symmetry.space_group_name_H-M   'P 1'
#
loop_
_entity.id
_entity.type
_entity.pdbx_description
1 polymer ?
#
loop_
_entity_poly.entity_id
_entity_poly.type
_entity_poly.pdbx_seq_one_letter_code
_entity_poly.pdbx_strand_id
1 'polypeptide(L)'
;MEHFKNKVLTIAGSDSGAGAGIQADLKTFAALGVYGASVLTAVTAQNSIGVQDVRIMDEDIINSQIDSVLSDIGASAVKTGMLANSNVIKLVSKKIKEHKIQNLIVDPVMVSESGDALLEEEAVMSYVRDLI
;
A
#
# COMPACT_ATOMS: atom_id res chain seq x y z
N MET A 1 0.52 14.47 -16.02
CA MET A 1 0.52 13.00 -15.99
C MET A 1 0.84 12.36 -17.34
N GLU A 2 0.37 12.89 -18.42
CA GLU A 2 0.58 12.33 -19.77
C GLU A 2 2.06 12.21 -20.19
N HIS A 3 2.93 13.07 -19.67
CA HIS A 3 4.35 13.05 -19.96
C HIS A 3 5.16 12.02 -19.15
N PHE A 4 4.56 11.35 -18.18
CA PHE A 4 5.22 10.24 -17.50
C PHE A 4 5.01 8.94 -18.25
N LYS A 5 6.10 8.32 -18.69
CA LYS A 5 6.06 7.03 -19.38
C LYS A 5 5.60 5.91 -18.43
N ASN A 6 6.03 5.97 -17.18
CA ASN A 6 5.71 4.98 -16.16
C ASN A 6 4.97 5.65 -15.00
N LYS A 7 3.92 5.00 -14.54
CA LYS A 7 3.12 5.38 -13.39
C LYS A 7 3.06 4.19 -12.44
N VAL A 8 3.29 4.41 -11.17
CA VAL A 8 3.33 3.33 -10.17
C VAL A 8 2.37 3.67 -9.04
N LEU A 9 1.63 2.68 -8.58
CA LEU A 9 0.73 2.79 -7.45
C LEU A 9 1.35 2.08 -6.24
N THR A 10 1.39 2.74 -5.10
CA THR A 10 1.62 2.08 -3.80
C THR A 10 0.32 1.96 -3.03
N ILE A 11 0.07 0.78 -2.47
CA ILE A 11 -1.05 0.49 -1.57
C ILE A 11 -0.45 0.13 -0.22
N ALA A 12 -0.50 1.06 0.73
CA ALA A 12 0.19 0.90 2.00
C ALA A 12 -0.37 1.83 3.08
N GLY A 13 0.17 1.73 4.27
CA GLY A 13 -0.11 2.66 5.35
C GLY A 13 0.65 3.97 5.21
N SER A 14 0.16 4.99 5.90
CA SER A 14 0.81 6.30 6.01
C SER A 14 1.69 6.34 7.25
N ASP A 15 2.97 6.64 7.08
CA ASP A 15 3.91 6.94 8.15
C ASP A 15 4.02 8.46 8.33
N SER A 16 3.52 9.00 9.44
CA SER A 16 3.62 10.43 9.73
C SER A 16 5.05 10.93 9.84
N GLY A 17 6.00 10.06 10.22
CA GLY A 17 7.43 10.36 10.28
C GLY A 17 8.12 10.32 8.92
N ALA A 18 7.42 9.85 7.88
CA ALA A 18 7.86 9.81 6.49
C ALA A 18 9.09 8.93 6.20
N GLY A 19 9.50 8.07 7.12
CA GLY A 19 10.61 7.13 6.95
C GLY A 19 10.20 5.80 6.30
N ALA A 20 8.91 5.51 6.27
CA ALA A 20 8.33 4.28 5.72
C ALA A 20 7.00 4.58 5.00
N GLY A 21 6.22 3.56 4.72
CA GLY A 21 4.89 3.68 4.17
C GLY A 21 4.82 4.38 2.82
N ILE A 22 3.65 4.93 2.50
CA ILE A 22 3.44 5.64 1.23
C ILE A 22 4.40 6.82 1.04
N GLN A 23 4.81 7.47 2.12
CA GLN A 23 5.71 8.63 2.05
C GLN A 23 7.09 8.23 1.53
N ALA A 24 7.67 7.15 2.05
CA ALA A 24 8.93 6.61 1.55
C ALA A 24 8.81 6.13 0.10
N ASP A 25 7.72 5.46 -0.23
CA ASP A 25 7.46 4.98 -1.59
C ASP A 25 7.36 6.13 -2.59
N LEU A 26 6.56 7.15 -2.30
CA LEU A 26 6.35 8.30 -3.19
C LEU A 26 7.65 9.11 -3.38
N LYS A 27 8.46 9.27 -2.33
CA LYS A 27 9.77 9.91 -2.43
C LYS A 27 10.72 9.13 -3.34
N THR A 28 10.71 7.81 -3.22
CA THR A 28 11.52 6.91 -4.05
C THR A 28 11.07 6.98 -5.51
N PHE A 29 9.78 6.93 -5.78
CA PHE A 29 9.25 7.06 -7.14
C PHE A 29 9.63 8.39 -7.77
N ALA A 30 9.48 9.49 -7.03
CA ALA A 30 9.87 10.81 -7.51
C ALA A 30 11.38 10.91 -7.80
N ALA A 31 12.22 10.35 -6.94
CA ALA A 31 13.67 10.32 -7.14
C ALA A 31 14.08 9.54 -8.39
N LEU A 32 13.28 8.54 -8.78
CA LEU A 32 13.51 7.73 -9.97
C LEU A 32 12.81 8.28 -11.24
N GLY A 33 12.17 9.44 -11.14
CA GLY A 33 11.47 10.05 -12.27
C GLY A 33 10.18 9.31 -12.69
N VAL A 34 9.57 8.59 -11.76
CA VAL A 34 8.33 7.84 -11.99
C VAL A 34 7.17 8.58 -11.33
N TYR A 35 6.03 8.66 -12.00
CA TYR A 35 4.82 9.20 -11.38
C TYR A 35 4.28 8.22 -10.34
N GLY A 36 4.21 8.66 -9.08
CA GLY A 36 3.70 7.85 -7.98
C GLY A 36 2.29 8.28 -7.56
N ALA A 37 1.37 7.32 -7.50
CA ALA A 37 0.08 7.46 -6.85
C ALA A 37 0.03 6.59 -5.59
N SER A 38 -0.92 6.84 -4.71
CA SER A 38 -1.04 6.10 -3.46
C SER A 38 -2.48 5.78 -3.08
N VAL A 39 -2.63 4.64 -2.41
CA VAL A 39 -3.84 4.21 -1.71
C VAL A 39 -3.46 3.97 -0.25
N LEU A 40 -4.16 4.62 0.67
CA LEU A 40 -3.94 4.48 2.10
C LEU A 40 -4.79 3.34 2.65
N THR A 41 -4.13 2.39 3.30
CA THR A 41 -4.80 1.31 4.05
C THR A 41 -4.96 1.65 5.52
N ALA A 42 -4.08 2.48 6.04
CA ALA A 42 -4.09 2.93 7.43
C ALA A 42 -3.40 4.28 7.56
N VAL A 43 -3.74 5.01 8.60
CA VAL A 43 -3.01 6.20 9.04
C VAL A 43 -2.33 5.86 10.35
N THR A 44 -1.05 6.22 10.49
CA THR A 44 -0.32 6.04 11.75
C THR A 44 0.09 7.36 12.35
N ALA A 45 0.18 7.40 13.67
CA ALA A 45 0.97 8.37 14.41
C ALA A 45 2.31 7.69 14.71
N GLN A 46 3.31 7.96 13.92
CA GLN A 46 4.58 7.26 13.92
C GLN A 46 5.74 8.24 13.81
N ASN A 47 6.85 7.88 14.45
CA ASN A 47 8.12 8.60 14.38
C ASN A 47 9.29 7.60 14.42
N SER A 48 10.52 8.06 14.59
CA SER A 48 11.71 7.20 14.62
C SER A 48 11.82 6.30 15.87
N ILE A 49 10.99 6.53 16.87
CA ILE A 49 11.00 5.76 18.12
C ILE A 49 9.98 4.62 18.07
N GLY A 50 8.85 4.81 17.40
CA GLY A 50 7.81 3.79 17.37
C GLY A 50 6.51 4.28 16.71
N VAL A 51 5.51 3.41 16.77
CA VAL A 51 4.13 3.66 16.33
C VAL A 51 3.27 3.88 17.57
N GLN A 52 2.76 5.10 17.74
CA GLN A 52 1.98 5.49 18.92
C GLN A 52 0.48 5.24 18.73
N ASP A 53 -0.03 5.36 17.52
CA ASP A 53 -1.43 5.09 17.22
C ASP A 53 -1.61 4.66 15.75
N VAL A 54 -2.64 3.88 15.47
CA VAL A 54 -2.97 3.37 14.13
C VAL A 54 -4.48 3.43 13.93
N ARG A 55 -4.89 3.90 12.76
CA ARG A 55 -6.29 3.79 12.31
C ARG A 55 -6.31 3.12 10.94
N ILE A 56 -6.91 1.95 10.89
CA ILE A 56 -7.12 1.22 9.63
C ILE A 56 -8.27 1.90 8.90
N MET A 57 -8.11 2.11 7.60
CA MET A 57 -9.17 2.65 6.75
C MET A 57 -10.25 1.60 6.48
N ASP A 58 -11.48 2.06 6.35
CA ASP A 58 -12.60 1.21 5.97
C ASP A 58 -12.39 0.61 4.57
N GLU A 59 -12.86 -0.61 4.36
CA GLU A 59 -12.74 -1.29 3.07
C GLU A 59 -13.34 -0.48 1.92
N ASP A 60 -14.47 0.21 2.16
CA ASP A 60 -15.13 1.03 1.14
C ASP A 60 -14.24 2.15 0.62
N ILE A 61 -13.54 2.86 1.50
CA ILE A 61 -12.64 3.94 1.07
C ILE A 61 -11.39 3.38 0.39
N ILE A 62 -10.87 2.26 0.85
CA ILE A 62 -9.73 1.58 0.19
C ILE A 62 -10.13 1.17 -1.23
N ASN A 63 -11.28 0.54 -1.38
CA ASN A 63 -11.84 0.17 -2.67
C ASN A 63 -11.97 1.38 -3.61
N SER A 64 -12.56 2.45 -3.11
CA SER A 64 -12.79 3.68 -3.88
C SER A 64 -11.49 4.35 -4.32
N GLN A 65 -10.47 4.36 -3.47
CA GLN A 65 -9.15 4.88 -3.82
C GLN A 65 -8.51 4.07 -4.96
N ILE A 66 -8.57 2.74 -4.87
CA ILE A 66 -8.01 1.86 -5.91
C ILE A 66 -8.70 2.11 -7.24
N ASP A 67 -10.03 2.11 -7.26
CA ASP A 67 -10.80 2.33 -8.48
C ASP A 67 -10.57 3.72 -9.05
N SER A 68 -10.51 4.74 -8.22
CA SER A 68 -10.25 6.12 -8.66
C SER A 68 -8.89 6.24 -9.37
N VAL A 69 -7.85 5.63 -8.84
CA VAL A 69 -6.52 5.70 -9.46
C VAL A 69 -6.43 4.83 -10.70
N LEU A 70 -6.85 3.58 -10.61
CA LEU A 70 -6.62 2.62 -11.70
C LEU A 70 -7.56 2.82 -12.89
N SER A 71 -8.73 3.43 -12.72
CA SER A 71 -9.66 3.69 -13.81
C SER A 71 -9.27 4.90 -14.68
N ASP A 72 -8.50 5.83 -14.15
CA ASP A 72 -8.09 7.06 -14.85
C ASP A 72 -6.57 7.15 -15.04
N ILE A 73 -5.83 7.26 -13.95
CA ILE A 73 -4.37 7.40 -13.99
C ILE A 73 -3.71 6.12 -14.53
N GLY A 74 -4.16 4.99 -14.06
CA GLY A 74 -3.57 3.69 -14.34
C GLY A 74 -2.25 3.46 -13.61
N ALA A 75 -1.70 2.26 -13.76
CA ALA A 75 -0.40 1.91 -13.19
C ALA A 75 0.32 0.88 -14.06
N SER A 76 1.60 1.11 -14.33
CA SER A 76 2.50 0.15 -14.98
C SER A 76 2.92 -0.95 -14.00
N ALA A 77 2.94 -0.64 -12.71
CA ALA A 77 3.24 -1.56 -11.62
C ALA A 77 2.51 -1.11 -10.35
N VAL A 78 2.23 -2.07 -9.47
CA VAL A 78 1.65 -1.83 -8.15
C VAL A 78 2.58 -2.43 -7.10
N LYS A 79 2.85 -1.68 -6.05
CA LYS A 79 3.55 -2.16 -4.85
C LYS A 79 2.57 -2.18 -3.69
N THR A 80 2.56 -3.26 -2.92
CA THR A 80 1.86 -3.29 -1.64
C THR A 80 2.84 -3.22 -0.48
N GLY A 81 2.49 -2.45 0.54
CA GLY A 81 3.18 -2.43 1.83
C GLY A 81 2.25 -2.94 2.92
N MET A 82 2.10 -2.19 4.02
CA MET A 82 1.22 -2.55 5.12
C MET A 82 -0.24 -2.63 4.67
N LEU A 83 -0.85 -3.82 4.79
CA LEU A 83 -2.27 -4.06 4.47
C LEU A 83 -3.13 -4.32 5.73
N ALA A 84 -2.51 -4.40 6.88
CA ALA A 84 -3.08 -4.47 8.23
C ALA A 84 -3.84 -5.78 8.56
N ASN A 85 -4.87 -6.14 7.81
CA ASN A 85 -5.71 -7.30 8.12
C ASN A 85 -6.08 -8.13 6.88
N SER A 86 -6.64 -9.32 7.12
CA SER A 86 -6.97 -10.26 6.05
C SER A 86 -8.05 -9.75 5.09
N ASN A 87 -8.99 -8.93 5.57
CA ASN A 87 -10.03 -8.37 4.72
C ASN A 87 -9.45 -7.38 3.70
N VAL A 88 -8.53 -6.54 4.13
CA VAL A 88 -7.82 -5.60 3.23
C VAL A 88 -6.99 -6.37 2.21
N ILE A 89 -6.28 -7.41 2.64
CA ILE A 89 -5.49 -8.26 1.73
C ILE A 89 -6.38 -8.90 0.65
N LYS A 90 -7.52 -9.46 1.03
CA LYS A 90 -8.48 -10.05 0.08
C LYS A 90 -9.03 -9.00 -0.89
N LEU A 91 -9.38 -7.81 -0.38
CA LEU A 91 -9.86 -6.71 -1.21
C LEU A 91 -8.80 -6.29 -2.23
N VAL A 92 -7.58 -6.08 -1.80
CA VAL A 92 -6.47 -5.69 -2.68
C VAL A 92 -6.21 -6.76 -3.73
N SER A 93 -6.16 -8.04 -3.33
CA SER A 93 -5.99 -9.16 -4.26
C SER A 93 -7.08 -9.19 -5.34
N LYS A 94 -8.34 -9.00 -4.93
CA LYS A 94 -9.47 -8.92 -5.85
C LYS A 94 -9.29 -7.78 -6.85
N LYS A 95 -8.91 -6.59 -6.38
CA LYS A 95 -8.72 -5.40 -7.21
C LYS A 95 -7.55 -5.54 -8.18
N ILE A 96 -6.45 -6.15 -7.77
CA ILE A 96 -5.31 -6.46 -8.63
C ILE A 96 -5.76 -7.33 -9.82
N LYS A 97 -6.59 -8.33 -9.56
CA LYS A 97 -7.14 -9.21 -10.59
C LYS A 97 -8.13 -8.48 -11.50
N GLU A 98 -9.07 -7.73 -10.93
CA GLU A 98 -10.08 -6.96 -11.68
C GLU A 98 -9.44 -5.97 -12.66
N HIS A 99 -8.42 -5.26 -12.22
CA HIS A 99 -7.70 -4.27 -13.04
C HIS A 99 -6.57 -4.89 -13.89
N LYS A 100 -6.41 -6.22 -13.85
CA LYS A 100 -5.44 -6.98 -14.67
C LYS A 100 -4.00 -6.47 -14.52
N ILE A 101 -3.61 -6.16 -13.29
CA ILE A 101 -2.24 -5.71 -12.97
C ILE A 101 -1.27 -6.86 -13.21
N GLN A 102 -0.26 -6.63 -14.06
CA GLN A 102 0.74 -7.64 -14.44
C GLN A 102 1.99 -7.57 -13.56
N ASN A 103 2.37 -6.38 -13.12
CA ASN A 103 3.58 -6.16 -12.33
C ASN A 103 3.18 -5.80 -10.90
N LEU A 104 3.22 -6.79 -10.02
CA LEU A 104 2.91 -6.65 -8.61
C LEU A 104 4.16 -6.93 -7.78
N ILE A 105 4.52 -6.01 -6.91
CA ILE A 105 5.58 -6.16 -5.91
C ILE A 105 4.92 -6.22 -4.55
N VAL A 106 5.05 -7.34 -3.86
CA VAL A 106 4.50 -7.53 -2.51
C VAL A 106 5.61 -7.40 -1.49
N ASP A 107 5.50 -6.37 -0.65
CA ASP A 107 6.31 -6.23 0.56
C ASP A 107 5.43 -6.65 1.75
N PRO A 108 5.61 -7.88 2.30
CA PRO A 108 4.74 -8.42 3.32
C PRO A 108 5.07 -7.85 4.70
N VAL A 109 4.83 -6.54 4.89
CA VAL A 109 5.12 -5.82 6.11
C VAL A 109 4.31 -6.40 7.28
N MET A 110 5.01 -6.90 8.29
CA MET A 110 4.41 -7.52 9.49
C MET A 110 4.68 -6.69 10.75
N VAL A 111 5.85 -6.05 10.82
CA VAL A 111 6.28 -5.22 11.94
C VAL A 111 6.91 -3.93 11.43
N SER A 112 6.89 -2.87 12.24
CA SER A 112 7.63 -1.64 11.96
C SER A 112 9.14 -1.82 12.25
N GLU A 113 9.97 -0.88 11.81
CA GLU A 113 11.40 -0.84 12.15
C GLU A 113 11.64 -0.84 13.67
N SER A 114 10.74 -0.21 14.43
CA SER A 114 10.78 -0.19 15.90
C SER A 114 10.24 -1.46 16.56
N GLY A 115 9.78 -2.45 15.79
CA GLY A 115 9.29 -3.75 16.28
C GLY A 115 7.81 -3.79 16.62
N ASP A 116 7.04 -2.73 16.35
CA ASP A 116 5.60 -2.72 16.57
C ASP A 116 4.88 -3.61 15.54
N ALA A 117 3.94 -4.44 16.00
CA ALA A 117 3.16 -5.30 15.10
C ALA A 117 2.23 -4.46 14.22
N LEU A 118 2.36 -4.63 12.89
CA LEU A 118 1.58 -3.92 11.88
C LEU A 118 0.63 -4.83 11.11
N LEU A 119 0.63 -6.12 11.40
CA LEU A 119 -0.20 -7.14 10.76
C LEU A 119 -0.75 -8.10 11.80
N GLU A 120 -2.05 -8.37 11.71
CA GLU A 120 -2.70 -9.39 12.52
C GLU A 120 -2.23 -10.80 12.13
N GLU A 121 -2.17 -11.73 13.08
CA GLU A 121 -1.68 -13.08 12.84
C GLU A 121 -2.42 -13.81 11.72
N GLU A 122 -3.74 -13.70 11.65
CA GLU A 122 -4.54 -14.28 10.57
C GLU A 122 -4.19 -13.71 9.19
N ALA A 123 -3.74 -12.46 9.14
CA ALA A 123 -3.41 -11.78 7.91
C ALA A 123 -2.14 -12.35 7.26
N VAL A 124 -1.22 -12.91 8.04
CA VAL A 124 -0.02 -13.58 7.52
C VAL A 124 -0.41 -14.71 6.55
N MET A 125 -1.40 -15.53 6.94
CA MET A 125 -1.90 -16.60 6.09
C MET A 125 -2.59 -16.07 4.84
N SER A 126 -3.27 -14.92 4.93
CA SER A 126 -3.91 -14.28 3.78
C SER A 126 -2.90 -13.78 2.76
N TYR A 127 -1.75 -13.28 3.18
CA TYR A 127 -0.68 -12.92 2.25
C TYR A 127 -0.26 -14.10 1.39
N VAL A 128 0.01 -15.24 2.04
CA VAL A 128 0.46 -16.44 1.34
C VAL A 128 -0.60 -16.98 0.39
N ARG A 129 -1.86 -16.99 0.82
CA ARG A 129 -2.95 -17.56 0.02
C ARG A 129 -3.46 -16.64 -1.09
N ASP A 130 -3.58 -15.35 -0.81
CA ASP A 130 -4.37 -14.44 -1.64
C ASP A 130 -3.51 -13.51 -2.52
N LEU A 131 -2.26 -13.23 -2.15
CA LEU A 131 -1.36 -12.32 -2.87
C LEU A 131 -0.09 -12.97 -3.42
N ILE A 132 0.52 -13.89 -2.69
CA ILE A 132 1.74 -14.57 -3.10
C ILE A 132 1.42 -15.88 -3.81
#